data_f71d85da3776ebbe17b7ec0379da99b3
#
_entry.id   f71d85da3776ebbe17b7ec0379da99b3
#
_cell.length_a   1.000
_cell.length_b   1.000
_cell.length_c   1.000
_cell.angle_alpha   90.00
_cell.angle_beta   90.00
_cell.angle_gamma   90.00
#
_symmetry.space_group_name_H-M   'P 1'
#
loop_
_entity.id
_entity.type
_entity.pdbx_description
1 polymer ?
#
loop_
_entity_poly.entity_id
_entity_poly.type
_entity_poly.pdbx_seq_one_letter_code
_entity_poly.pdbx_strand_id
1 'polypeptide(L)'
;ETDFDQIAKMNTLMMLHDKGFNVLDNVKKLMKMTNQEVYDYYDYLLNSISLNTGHDSVIEDLVIDQAYIDKCDAGEEMGLNYGKVCHILNYLTMGLPLGEMTMIGGHSGAGKSSFIFECIVLPLVEQGIKVAIISNEQKIHSFQQLLLVHILTQDLDYWELTRKKIKMGHFTDSQKEMLELARQISAEKYLNIKFVKLFDTDMAKTKKIIRKLAKLGYQAAIYDTLKVEDTFDRSTWEQLLIQSRQLFQLGSKENIAVVTTFQLALSTLNKRWLDAGCLSNGKQVKEVYSEMIYLRQLWDDEYTGEKHDCKAYRLKRDANGKLTKVKEMITLDKDKKYLVAFLDKTRNDEDKQTVLYEWNGRFNKWTELGYCTIYNDHAA
;
A
#
# COMPACT_ATOMS: atom_id res chain seq x y z
N GLU A 1 23.67 15.68 -27.64
CA GLU A 1 23.44 14.23 -27.41
C GLU A 1 24.78 13.52 -27.31
N THR A 2 25.00 12.77 -26.28
CA THR A 2 26.21 11.95 -26.13
C THR A 2 26.13 10.74 -27.07
N ASP A 3 27.28 10.16 -27.48
CA ASP A 3 27.30 8.92 -28.27
C ASP A 3 26.49 7.79 -27.62
N PHE A 4 26.44 7.77 -26.29
CA PHE A 4 25.62 6.82 -25.52
C PHE A 4 24.11 7.02 -25.74
N ASP A 5 23.63 8.27 -25.81
CA ASP A 5 22.22 8.58 -26.07
C ASP A 5 21.80 8.15 -27.49
N GLN A 6 22.69 8.31 -28.44
CA GLN A 6 22.45 7.86 -29.81
C GLN A 6 22.40 6.34 -29.92
N ILE A 7 23.31 5.62 -29.26
CA ILE A 7 23.30 4.15 -29.20
C ILE A 7 22.02 3.65 -28.52
N ALA A 8 21.63 4.24 -27.39
CA ALA A 8 20.41 3.88 -26.69
C ALA A 8 19.16 4.10 -27.57
N LYS A 9 19.11 5.21 -28.30
CA LYS A 9 18.03 5.51 -29.24
C LYS A 9 17.99 4.51 -30.41
N MET A 10 19.12 4.17 -31.00
CA MET A 10 19.20 3.17 -32.06
C MET A 10 18.71 1.81 -31.61
N ASN A 11 19.12 1.36 -30.41
CA ASN A 11 18.64 0.11 -29.81
C ASN A 11 17.13 0.14 -29.62
N THR A 12 16.57 1.25 -29.12
CA THR A 12 15.13 1.43 -28.96
C THR A 12 14.39 1.30 -30.29
N LEU A 13 14.89 1.95 -31.34
CA LEU A 13 14.27 1.89 -32.67
C LEU A 13 14.33 0.48 -33.27
N MET A 14 15.45 -0.24 -33.10
CA MET A 14 15.57 -1.64 -33.53
C MET A 14 14.57 -2.53 -32.78
N MET A 15 14.48 -2.40 -31.47
CA MET A 15 13.51 -3.19 -30.67
C MET A 15 12.06 -2.88 -31.05
N LEU A 16 11.71 -1.64 -31.37
CA LEU A 16 10.38 -1.28 -31.85
C LEU A 16 10.12 -1.90 -33.24
N HIS A 17 11.08 -1.85 -34.15
CA HIS A 17 10.99 -2.49 -35.46
C HIS A 17 10.77 -4.01 -35.33
N ASP A 18 11.56 -4.69 -34.51
CA ASP A 18 11.44 -6.14 -34.24
C ASP A 18 10.10 -6.54 -33.65
N LYS A 19 9.42 -5.61 -32.97
CA LYS A 19 8.06 -5.79 -32.45
C LYS A 19 6.97 -5.41 -33.45
N GLY A 20 7.33 -5.12 -34.70
CA GLY A 20 6.38 -4.84 -35.77
C GLY A 20 5.92 -3.38 -35.89
N PHE A 21 6.52 -2.46 -35.11
CA PHE A 21 6.21 -1.04 -35.29
C PHE A 21 6.83 -0.49 -36.59
N ASN A 22 6.10 0.40 -37.27
CA ASN A 22 6.56 1.04 -38.48
C ASN A 22 7.61 2.12 -38.17
N VAL A 23 8.86 1.70 -37.98
CA VAL A 23 10.00 2.58 -37.70
C VAL A 23 10.58 3.12 -38.99
N LEU A 24 10.66 2.28 -40.05
CA LEU A 24 11.42 2.60 -41.28
C LEU A 24 10.85 3.81 -42.04
N ASP A 25 9.53 3.91 -42.17
CA ASP A 25 8.87 5.03 -42.83
C ASP A 25 9.02 6.35 -42.06
N ASN A 26 9.31 6.28 -40.76
CA ASN A 26 9.45 7.46 -39.91
C ASN A 26 10.87 7.74 -39.43
N VAL A 27 11.87 7.02 -39.92
CA VAL A 27 13.28 7.11 -39.46
C VAL A 27 13.78 8.56 -39.43
N LYS A 28 13.56 9.35 -40.48
CA LYS A 28 14.05 10.74 -40.55
C LYS A 28 13.47 11.63 -39.44
N LYS A 29 12.23 11.35 -39.01
CA LYS A 29 11.55 12.06 -37.92
C LYS A 29 12.07 11.56 -36.58
N LEU A 30 12.13 10.24 -36.37
CA LEU A 30 12.52 9.60 -35.13
C LEU A 30 13.98 9.85 -34.77
N MET A 31 14.88 9.96 -35.77
CA MET A 31 16.29 10.29 -35.57
C MET A 31 16.50 11.71 -35.00
N LYS A 32 15.56 12.63 -35.20
CA LYS A 32 15.62 13.99 -34.66
C LYS A 32 15.10 14.09 -33.22
N MET A 33 14.44 13.07 -32.72
CA MET A 33 13.87 12.99 -31.38
C MET A 33 14.91 12.45 -30.39
N THR A 34 14.80 12.81 -29.15
CA THR A 34 15.50 12.12 -28.05
C THR A 34 14.92 10.72 -27.86
N ASN A 35 15.62 9.84 -27.16
CA ASN A 35 15.12 8.49 -26.86
C ASN A 35 13.77 8.54 -26.11
N GLN A 36 13.59 9.49 -25.19
CA GLN A 36 12.34 9.69 -24.45
C GLN A 36 11.21 10.14 -25.39
N GLU A 37 11.47 11.09 -26.30
CA GLU A 37 10.46 11.55 -27.26
C GLU A 37 10.03 10.44 -28.25
N VAL A 38 10.92 9.50 -28.58
CA VAL A 38 10.57 8.31 -29.37
C VAL A 38 9.58 7.43 -28.60
N TYR A 39 9.84 7.17 -27.32
CA TYR A 39 8.91 6.44 -26.48
C TYR A 39 7.56 7.15 -26.37
N ASP A 40 7.57 8.45 -26.11
CA ASP A 40 6.34 9.25 -25.96
C ASP A 40 5.53 9.31 -27.26
N TYR A 41 6.19 9.36 -28.41
CA TYR A 41 5.55 9.32 -29.72
C TYR A 41 4.79 8.01 -29.96
N TYR A 42 5.43 6.85 -29.74
CA TYR A 42 4.74 5.56 -29.89
C TYR A 42 3.68 5.31 -28.80
N ASP A 43 3.92 5.77 -27.58
CA ASP A 43 2.91 5.72 -26.52
C ASP A 43 1.69 6.57 -26.88
N TYR A 44 1.89 7.77 -27.45
CA TYR A 44 0.80 8.61 -27.95
C TYR A 44 0.01 7.91 -29.07
N LEU A 45 0.69 7.29 -30.04
CA LEU A 45 0.03 6.55 -31.11
C LEU A 45 -0.80 5.38 -30.58
N LEU A 46 -0.25 4.58 -29.68
CA LEU A 46 -0.97 3.48 -29.06
C LEU A 46 -2.16 3.96 -28.24
N ASN A 47 -1.99 5.06 -27.50
CA ASN A 47 -3.09 5.67 -26.72
C ASN A 47 -4.14 6.27 -27.65
N SER A 48 -3.78 6.87 -28.79
CA SER A 48 -4.73 7.41 -29.76
C SER A 48 -5.57 6.32 -30.42
N ILE A 49 -4.98 5.14 -30.69
CA ILE A 49 -5.71 3.96 -31.16
C ILE A 49 -6.68 3.48 -30.07
N SER A 50 -6.24 3.41 -28.82
CA SER A 50 -7.07 3.04 -27.69
C SER A 50 -8.23 4.03 -27.46
N LEU A 51 -8.00 5.33 -27.62
CA LEU A 51 -9.03 6.37 -27.53
C LEU A 51 -10.04 6.30 -28.68
N ASN A 52 -9.56 5.98 -29.91
CA ASN A 52 -10.44 5.86 -31.10
C ASN A 52 -11.20 4.53 -31.14
N THR A 53 -10.77 3.51 -30.43
CA THR A 53 -11.50 2.23 -30.27
C THR A 53 -12.56 2.27 -29.17
N GLY A 54 -12.73 3.42 -28.53
CA GLY A 54 -13.89 3.86 -27.78
C GLY A 54 -14.28 3.02 -26.56
N HIS A 55 -13.56 3.16 -25.42
CA HIS A 55 -14.11 2.69 -24.14
C HIS A 55 -13.57 3.53 -22.98
N ASP A 56 -13.81 4.84 -23.02
CA ASP A 56 -13.64 5.68 -21.81
C ASP A 56 -14.89 5.67 -20.90
N SER A 57 -15.98 5.06 -21.38
CA SER A 57 -17.19 4.82 -20.59
C SER A 57 -17.75 3.43 -20.88
N VAL A 58 -18.08 2.70 -19.83
CA VAL A 58 -18.83 1.45 -19.92
C VAL A 58 -20.30 1.80 -19.69
N ILE A 59 -21.16 1.39 -20.63
CA ILE A 59 -22.62 1.57 -20.52
C ILE A 59 -23.19 0.19 -20.31
N GLU A 60 -23.74 -0.06 -19.14
CA GLU A 60 -24.33 -1.35 -18.76
C GLU A 60 -25.75 -1.14 -18.22
N ASP A 61 -26.64 -2.08 -18.46
CA ASP A 61 -27.96 -2.07 -17.86
C ASP A 61 -27.87 -2.44 -16.38
N LEU A 62 -28.42 -1.60 -15.50
CA LEU A 62 -28.46 -1.87 -14.07
C LEU A 62 -29.54 -2.92 -13.77
N VAL A 63 -29.21 -4.19 -14.00
CA VAL A 63 -30.10 -5.33 -13.78
C VAL A 63 -29.46 -6.30 -12.78
N ILE A 64 -30.26 -6.81 -11.85
CA ILE A 64 -29.83 -7.89 -10.95
C ILE A 64 -30.17 -9.20 -11.64
N ASP A 65 -29.13 -9.87 -12.16
CA ASP A 65 -29.25 -11.19 -12.76
C ASP A 65 -28.75 -12.29 -11.81
N GLN A 66 -28.93 -13.54 -12.21
CA GLN A 66 -28.51 -14.69 -11.42
C GLN A 66 -26.98 -14.72 -11.25
N ALA A 67 -26.22 -14.31 -12.27
CA ALA A 67 -24.76 -14.27 -12.20
C ALA A 67 -24.25 -13.30 -11.13
N TYR A 68 -24.93 -12.15 -10.96
CA TYR A 68 -24.63 -11.21 -9.88
C TYR A 68 -24.95 -11.81 -8.50
N ILE A 69 -26.08 -12.50 -8.35
CA ILE A 69 -26.46 -13.15 -7.09
C ILE A 69 -25.42 -14.24 -6.73
N ASP A 70 -25.00 -15.03 -7.71
CA ASP A 70 -24.00 -16.08 -7.51
C ASP A 70 -22.64 -15.52 -7.07
N LYS A 71 -22.23 -14.37 -7.61
CA LYS A 71 -21.02 -13.66 -7.17
C LYS A 71 -21.14 -13.16 -5.74
N CYS A 72 -22.30 -12.60 -5.36
CA CYS A 72 -22.54 -12.16 -3.98
C CYS A 72 -22.49 -13.35 -3.00
N ASP A 73 -23.09 -14.50 -3.36
CA ASP A 73 -23.06 -15.70 -2.54
C ASP A 73 -21.66 -16.29 -2.42
N ALA A 74 -20.85 -16.21 -3.48
CA ALA A 74 -19.43 -16.58 -3.47
C ALA A 74 -18.53 -15.61 -2.71
N GLY A 75 -19.03 -14.42 -2.31
CA GLY A 75 -18.26 -13.38 -1.65
C GLY A 75 -17.25 -12.65 -2.56
N GLU A 76 -17.45 -12.71 -3.87
CA GLU A 76 -16.55 -12.08 -4.87
C GLU A 76 -16.60 -10.54 -4.83
N GLU A 77 -17.63 -9.95 -4.22
CA GLU A 77 -17.75 -8.51 -3.96
C GLU A 77 -16.85 -8.02 -2.80
N MET A 78 -16.29 -8.93 -2.01
CA MET A 78 -15.32 -8.58 -0.98
C MET A 78 -13.98 -8.18 -1.60
N GLY A 79 -13.32 -7.20 -0.97
CA GLY A 79 -11.95 -6.84 -1.33
C GLY A 79 -10.93 -7.93 -1.02
N LEU A 80 -9.67 -7.70 -1.38
CA LEU A 80 -8.57 -8.61 -1.08
C LEU A 80 -8.36 -8.72 0.42
N ASN A 81 -8.32 -9.93 0.95
CA ASN A 81 -8.27 -10.18 2.38
C ASN A 81 -6.90 -9.80 2.99
N TYR A 82 -6.90 -9.01 4.07
CA TYR A 82 -5.70 -8.65 4.83
C TYR A 82 -5.08 -9.81 5.63
N GLY A 83 -5.67 -10.99 5.59
CA GLY A 83 -5.17 -12.18 6.29
C GLY A 83 -5.37 -12.12 7.82
N LYS A 84 -4.62 -12.98 8.51
CA LYS A 84 -4.82 -13.21 9.95
C LYS A 84 -4.28 -12.08 10.84
N VAL A 85 -3.32 -11.29 10.34
CA VAL A 85 -2.66 -10.23 11.13
C VAL A 85 -3.57 -9.03 11.34
N CYS A 86 -4.51 -8.78 10.41
CA CYS A 86 -5.43 -7.64 10.46
C CYS A 86 -6.90 -8.10 10.36
N HIS A 87 -7.29 -8.98 11.25
CA HIS A 87 -8.61 -9.61 11.23
C HIS A 87 -9.76 -8.61 11.48
N ILE A 88 -9.58 -7.72 12.46
CA ILE A 88 -10.58 -6.67 12.76
C ILE A 88 -10.64 -5.67 11.62
N LEU A 89 -9.46 -5.23 11.13
CA LEU A 89 -9.42 -4.30 10.01
C LEU A 89 -10.10 -4.89 8.78
N ASN A 90 -9.83 -6.18 8.47
CA ASN A 90 -10.48 -6.88 7.37
C ASN A 90 -12.01 -6.96 7.53
N TYR A 91 -12.50 -7.17 8.75
CA TYR A 91 -13.92 -7.17 9.06
C TYR A 91 -14.55 -5.79 8.83
N LEU A 92 -13.90 -4.72 9.31
CA LEU A 92 -14.41 -3.34 9.20
C LEU A 92 -14.39 -2.79 7.76
N THR A 93 -13.41 -3.18 6.95
CA THR A 93 -13.25 -2.67 5.57
C THR A 93 -13.77 -3.65 4.51
N MET A 94 -14.12 -4.89 4.89
CA MET A 94 -14.43 -5.99 3.97
C MET A 94 -13.27 -6.30 3.00
N GLY A 95 -12.02 -6.06 3.41
CA GLY A 95 -10.82 -6.26 2.62
C GLY A 95 -10.37 -5.05 1.83
N LEU A 96 -9.23 -5.17 1.14
CA LEU A 96 -8.67 -4.11 0.29
C LEU A 96 -9.45 -4.04 -1.03
N PRO A 97 -10.17 -2.95 -1.31
CA PRO A 97 -11.10 -2.91 -2.42
C PRO A 97 -10.37 -2.86 -3.78
N LEU A 98 -10.75 -3.73 -4.73
CA LEU A 98 -10.28 -3.71 -6.11
C LEU A 98 -10.85 -2.51 -6.86
N GLY A 99 -10.05 -1.92 -7.75
CA GLY A 99 -10.47 -0.75 -8.51
C GLY A 99 -10.57 0.55 -7.71
N GLU A 100 -10.23 0.53 -6.43
CA GLU A 100 -10.37 1.65 -5.51
C GLU A 100 -9.05 2.00 -4.82
N MET A 101 -9.09 3.03 -3.96
CA MET A 101 -7.89 3.52 -3.27
C MET A 101 -8.04 3.47 -1.76
N THR A 102 -6.99 2.96 -1.12
CA THR A 102 -6.80 2.99 0.33
C THR A 102 -5.63 3.91 0.70
N MET A 103 -5.81 4.80 1.68
CA MET A 103 -4.76 5.65 2.23
C MET A 103 -4.27 5.12 3.56
N ILE A 104 -2.93 5.04 3.72
CA ILE A 104 -2.28 4.80 5.02
C ILE A 104 -1.53 6.07 5.42
N GLY A 105 -2.11 6.85 6.30
CA GLY A 105 -1.55 8.09 6.80
C GLY A 105 -0.77 7.91 8.11
N GLY A 106 0.14 8.84 8.40
CA GLY A 106 0.85 8.88 9.68
C GLY A 106 2.11 9.72 9.61
N HIS A 107 2.61 10.14 10.76
CA HIS A 107 3.85 10.93 10.83
C HIS A 107 5.07 10.12 10.36
N SER A 108 6.18 10.80 10.13
CA SER A 108 7.47 10.15 9.89
C SER A 108 7.82 9.25 11.06
N GLY A 109 8.27 8.01 10.78
CA GLY A 109 8.58 7.03 11.84
C GLY A 109 7.37 6.35 12.49
N ALA A 110 6.13 6.65 12.10
CA ALA A 110 4.94 5.99 12.63
C ALA A 110 4.79 4.51 12.24
N GLY A 111 5.70 3.96 11.45
CA GLY A 111 5.67 2.54 11.07
C GLY A 111 4.84 2.21 9.83
N LYS A 112 4.43 3.19 9.01
CA LYS A 112 3.57 2.99 7.82
C LYS A 112 4.06 1.88 6.90
N SER A 113 5.29 1.98 6.37
CA SER A 113 5.83 0.99 5.42
C SER A 113 5.99 -0.39 6.06
N SER A 114 6.31 -0.45 7.35
CA SER A 114 6.36 -1.66 8.15
C SER A 114 4.98 -2.31 8.29
N PHE A 115 3.96 -1.52 8.64
CA PHE A 115 2.57 -1.96 8.73
C PHE A 115 2.05 -2.49 7.38
N ILE A 116 2.22 -1.72 6.31
CA ILE A 116 1.78 -2.12 4.97
C ILE A 116 2.45 -3.44 4.56
N PHE A 117 3.74 -3.57 4.80
CA PHE A 117 4.47 -4.76 4.41
C PHE A 117 3.96 -6.00 5.14
N GLU A 118 3.83 -5.93 6.47
CA GLU A 118 3.42 -7.06 7.32
C GLU A 118 1.90 -7.32 7.28
N CYS A 119 1.10 -6.25 7.24
CA CYS A 119 -0.35 -6.36 7.40
C CYS A 119 -1.12 -6.36 6.06
N ILE A 120 -0.47 -6.00 4.95
CA ILE A 120 -1.12 -5.96 3.63
C ILE A 120 -0.34 -6.82 2.63
N VAL A 121 0.95 -6.51 2.38
CA VAL A 121 1.72 -7.15 1.30
C VAL A 121 1.88 -8.64 1.54
N LEU A 122 2.43 -9.03 2.70
CA LEU A 122 2.71 -10.44 3.00
C LEU A 122 1.44 -11.30 3.06
N PRO A 123 0.35 -10.87 3.74
CA PRO A 123 -0.89 -11.63 3.75
C PRO A 123 -1.51 -11.83 2.35
N LEU A 124 -1.44 -10.83 1.48
CA LEU A 124 -1.92 -10.96 0.10
C LEU A 124 -1.07 -11.97 -0.69
N VAL A 125 0.24 -11.90 -0.56
CA VAL A 125 1.16 -12.80 -1.25
C VAL A 125 1.03 -14.25 -0.77
N GLU A 126 0.77 -14.46 0.51
CA GLU A 126 0.47 -15.79 1.08
C GLU A 126 -0.80 -16.42 0.50
N GLN A 127 -1.72 -15.60 0.02
CA GLN A 127 -2.94 -16.02 -0.69
C GLN A 127 -2.72 -16.18 -2.21
N GLY A 128 -1.47 -16.08 -2.70
CA GLY A 128 -1.13 -16.20 -4.11
C GLY A 128 -1.34 -14.92 -4.93
N ILE A 129 -1.73 -13.82 -4.29
CA ILE A 129 -1.99 -12.54 -4.94
C ILE A 129 -0.67 -11.86 -5.30
N LYS A 130 -0.58 -11.32 -6.51
CA LYS A 130 0.59 -10.54 -6.95
C LYS A 130 0.50 -9.11 -6.47
N VAL A 131 1.52 -8.65 -5.74
CA VAL A 131 1.59 -7.31 -5.16
C VAL A 131 2.83 -6.57 -5.66
N ALA A 132 2.66 -5.31 -6.06
CA ALA A 132 3.77 -4.46 -6.43
C ALA A 132 3.97 -3.35 -5.41
N ILE A 133 5.22 -3.13 -4.99
CA ILE A 133 5.64 -2.01 -4.14
C ILE A 133 6.37 -1.01 -5.05
N ILE A 134 5.82 0.17 -5.18
CA ILE A 134 6.37 1.28 -5.95
C ILE A 134 6.84 2.34 -4.96
N SER A 135 8.14 2.52 -4.80
CA SER A 135 8.68 3.43 -3.78
C SER A 135 9.60 4.48 -4.38
N ASN A 136 9.33 5.74 -4.06
CA ASN A 136 10.22 6.86 -4.34
C ASN A 136 11.14 7.18 -3.13
N GLU A 137 10.81 6.71 -1.94
CA GLU A 137 11.54 7.03 -0.70
C GLU A 137 12.52 5.91 -0.32
N GLN A 138 12.04 4.69 -0.18
CA GLN A 138 12.84 3.58 0.33
C GLN A 138 13.58 2.82 -0.78
N LYS A 139 14.69 2.19 -0.40
CA LYS A 139 15.44 1.27 -1.25
C LYS A 139 14.91 -0.15 -1.10
N ILE A 140 15.11 -0.98 -2.11
CA ILE A 140 14.73 -2.41 -2.09
C ILE A 140 15.26 -3.14 -0.84
N HIS A 141 16.49 -2.82 -0.41
CA HIS A 141 17.11 -3.46 0.77
C HIS A 141 16.32 -3.27 2.06
N SER A 142 15.55 -2.18 2.20
CA SER A 142 14.68 -1.97 3.36
C SER A 142 13.58 -3.03 3.41
N PHE A 143 12.95 -3.32 2.28
CA PHE A 143 11.90 -4.35 2.16
C PHE A 143 12.46 -5.76 2.20
N GLN A 144 13.63 -6.01 1.59
CA GLN A 144 14.32 -7.29 1.70
C GLN A 144 14.64 -7.62 3.16
N GLN A 145 15.04 -6.64 3.97
CA GLN A 145 15.29 -6.84 5.39
C GLN A 145 13.99 -7.15 6.17
N LEU A 146 12.87 -6.49 5.83
CA LEU A 146 11.57 -6.80 6.44
C LEU A 146 11.15 -8.23 6.10
N LEU A 147 11.27 -8.63 4.83
CA LEU A 147 10.96 -9.99 4.39
C LEU A 147 11.83 -11.04 5.06
N LEU A 148 13.13 -10.79 5.13
CA LEU A 148 14.09 -11.71 5.75
C LEU A 148 13.74 -11.96 7.22
N VAL A 149 13.46 -10.88 7.98
CA VAL A 149 13.10 -11.02 9.41
C VAL A 149 11.75 -11.73 9.55
N HIS A 150 10.79 -11.47 8.68
CA HIS A 150 9.50 -12.17 8.67
C HIS A 150 9.70 -13.68 8.45
N ILE A 151 10.43 -14.08 7.43
CA ILE A 151 10.71 -15.50 7.15
C ILE A 151 11.42 -16.17 8.33
N LEU A 152 12.44 -15.53 8.88
CA LEU A 152 13.16 -16.09 10.03
C LEU A 152 12.24 -16.31 11.23
N THR A 153 11.34 -15.35 11.52
CA THR A 153 10.50 -15.42 12.74
C THR A 153 9.17 -16.13 12.54
N GLN A 154 8.53 -16.03 11.38
CA GLN A 154 7.20 -16.59 11.16
C GLN A 154 7.23 -17.95 10.43
N ASP A 155 8.16 -18.14 9.50
CA ASP A 155 8.27 -19.42 8.77
C ASP A 155 9.25 -20.39 9.45
N LEU A 156 10.33 -19.88 10.08
CA LEU A 156 11.39 -20.72 10.67
C LEU A 156 11.44 -20.71 12.22
N ASP A 157 10.59 -19.92 12.86
CA ASP A 157 10.56 -19.70 14.32
C ASP A 157 11.95 -19.39 14.93
N TYR A 158 12.77 -18.64 14.17
CA TYR A 158 14.13 -18.29 14.53
C TYR A 158 14.25 -16.81 14.93
N TRP A 159 14.43 -16.54 16.23
CA TRP A 159 14.35 -15.21 16.85
C TRP A 159 15.70 -14.56 17.18
N GLU A 160 16.83 -15.15 16.81
CA GLU A 160 18.16 -14.61 17.15
C GLU A 160 18.59 -13.43 16.26
N LEU A 161 18.12 -13.37 15.00
CA LEU A 161 18.51 -12.37 14.02
C LEU A 161 17.52 -11.20 13.97
N THR A 162 17.78 -10.18 14.79
CA THR A 162 17.03 -8.92 14.74
C THR A 162 17.40 -8.11 13.48
N ARG A 163 16.56 -7.15 13.09
CA ARG A 163 16.84 -6.19 12.01
C ARG A 163 18.19 -5.48 12.20
N LYS A 164 18.54 -5.12 13.45
CA LYS A 164 19.82 -4.50 13.79
C LYS A 164 20.97 -5.47 13.53
N LYS A 165 20.87 -6.73 13.98
CA LYS A 165 21.90 -7.76 13.78
C LYS A 165 22.11 -8.05 12.29
N ILE A 166 21.03 -8.12 11.50
CA ILE A 166 21.11 -8.31 10.06
C ILE A 166 21.89 -7.16 9.39
N LYS A 167 21.66 -5.92 9.81
CA LYS A 167 22.42 -4.76 9.30
C LYS A 167 23.88 -4.75 9.70
N MET A 168 24.20 -5.24 10.89
CA MET A 168 25.59 -5.31 11.39
C MET A 168 26.39 -6.41 10.70
N GLY A 169 25.74 -7.47 10.21
CA GLY A 169 26.41 -8.62 9.62
C GLY A 169 27.19 -9.46 10.63
N HIS A 170 28.29 -10.05 10.20
CA HIS A 170 29.17 -10.93 11.00
C HIS A 170 28.36 -12.11 11.60
N PHE A 171 27.79 -12.93 10.73
CA PHE A 171 26.98 -14.07 11.10
C PHE A 171 27.84 -15.27 11.44
N THR A 172 27.42 -16.03 12.45
CA THR A 172 27.95 -17.36 12.77
C THR A 172 27.58 -18.36 11.67
N ASP A 173 28.19 -19.52 11.63
CA ASP A 173 27.87 -20.52 10.61
C ASP A 173 26.43 -21.04 10.76
N SER A 174 25.95 -21.27 11.99
CA SER A 174 24.53 -21.59 12.24
C SER A 174 23.60 -20.51 11.75
N GLN A 175 23.92 -19.22 11.96
CA GLN A 175 23.10 -18.10 11.43
C GLN A 175 23.12 -18.07 9.91
N LYS A 176 24.24 -18.41 9.25
CA LYS A 176 24.31 -18.51 7.78
C LYS A 176 23.44 -19.63 7.24
N GLU A 177 23.35 -20.77 7.91
CA GLU A 177 22.47 -21.88 7.55
C GLU A 177 20.99 -21.42 7.58
N MET A 178 20.58 -20.72 8.65
CA MET A 178 19.22 -20.18 8.75
C MET A 178 18.92 -19.11 7.68
N LEU A 179 19.92 -18.29 7.34
CA LEU A 179 19.79 -17.31 6.26
C LEU A 179 19.65 -17.97 4.88
N GLU A 180 20.34 -19.09 4.65
CA GLU A 180 20.22 -19.87 3.41
C GLU A 180 18.83 -20.52 3.29
N LEU A 181 18.29 -21.09 4.38
CA LEU A 181 16.92 -21.59 4.42
C LEU A 181 15.91 -20.46 4.14
N ALA A 182 16.09 -19.30 4.75
CA ALA A 182 15.25 -18.14 4.51
C ALA A 182 15.30 -17.67 3.04
N ARG A 183 16.48 -17.75 2.40
CA ARG A 183 16.66 -17.46 0.97
C ARG A 183 15.85 -18.42 0.10
N GLN A 184 15.85 -19.72 0.41
CA GLN A 184 15.08 -20.73 -0.31
C GLN A 184 13.58 -20.49 -0.18
N ILE A 185 13.08 -20.28 1.06
CA ILE A 185 11.68 -19.94 1.32
C ILE A 185 11.25 -18.68 0.55
N SER A 186 12.11 -17.64 0.54
CA SER A 186 11.85 -16.42 -0.20
C SER A 186 11.66 -16.68 -1.69
N ALA A 187 12.46 -17.57 -2.28
CA ALA A 187 12.39 -17.92 -3.69
C ALA A 187 11.17 -18.79 -4.05
N GLU A 188 10.57 -19.47 -3.09
CA GLU A 188 9.42 -20.34 -3.30
C GLU A 188 8.10 -19.63 -2.97
N LYS A 189 8.02 -19.02 -1.79
CA LYS A 189 6.76 -18.49 -1.23
C LYS A 189 6.47 -17.04 -1.62
N TYR A 190 7.51 -16.19 -1.81
CA TYR A 190 7.36 -14.73 -1.92
C TYR A 190 7.68 -14.17 -3.31
N LEU A 191 7.61 -14.98 -4.37
CA LEU A 191 7.87 -14.55 -5.76
C LEU A 191 6.85 -13.53 -6.30
N ASN A 192 5.68 -13.47 -5.71
CA ASN A 192 4.60 -12.59 -6.12
C ASN A 192 4.78 -11.12 -5.67
N ILE A 193 5.89 -10.78 -5.03
CA ILE A 193 6.25 -9.40 -4.68
C ILE A 193 7.14 -8.80 -5.76
N LYS A 194 6.70 -7.69 -6.36
CA LYS A 194 7.55 -6.88 -7.26
C LYS A 194 7.89 -5.56 -6.59
N PHE A 195 9.16 -5.19 -6.63
CA PHE A 195 9.60 -3.87 -6.18
C PHE A 195 9.99 -3.00 -7.36
N VAL A 196 9.51 -1.77 -7.38
CA VAL A 196 9.83 -0.75 -8.37
C VAL A 196 10.38 0.48 -7.66
N LYS A 197 11.62 0.86 -7.94
CA LYS A 197 12.19 2.11 -7.44
C LYS A 197 11.88 3.23 -8.42
N LEU A 198 11.24 4.29 -7.91
CA LEU A 198 11.13 5.56 -8.60
C LEU A 198 12.22 6.51 -8.13
N PHE A 199 12.82 7.23 -9.06
CA PHE A 199 13.83 8.26 -8.77
C PHE A 199 13.24 9.67 -8.85
N ASP A 200 12.04 9.80 -9.42
CA ASP A 200 11.26 11.01 -9.54
C ASP A 200 9.80 10.75 -9.11
N THR A 201 9.02 11.83 -9.04
CA THR A 201 7.59 11.77 -8.68
C THR A 201 6.69 11.92 -9.92
N ASP A 202 7.23 11.66 -11.12
CA ASP A 202 6.48 11.74 -12.37
C ASP A 202 5.27 10.79 -12.38
N MET A 203 4.09 11.38 -12.32
CA MET A 203 2.83 10.64 -12.29
C MET A 203 2.54 9.92 -13.63
N ALA A 204 3.01 10.45 -14.75
CA ALA A 204 2.83 9.79 -16.04
C ALA A 204 3.61 8.46 -16.09
N LYS A 205 4.86 8.45 -15.60
CA LYS A 205 5.66 7.23 -15.46
C LYS A 205 5.01 6.26 -14.47
N THR A 206 4.55 6.74 -13.32
CA THR A 206 3.87 5.93 -12.30
C THR A 206 2.64 5.24 -12.89
N LYS A 207 1.81 5.97 -13.63
CA LYS A 207 0.63 5.39 -14.31
C LYS A 207 0.99 4.31 -15.32
N LYS A 208 2.04 4.52 -16.15
CA LYS A 208 2.54 3.50 -17.09
C LYS A 208 2.98 2.22 -16.36
N ILE A 209 3.68 2.38 -15.23
CA ILE A 209 4.14 1.25 -14.41
C ILE A 209 2.94 0.47 -13.84
N ILE A 210 1.99 1.14 -13.20
CA ILE A 210 0.82 0.48 -12.61
C ILE A 210 0.01 -0.25 -13.68
N ARG A 211 -0.25 0.39 -14.83
CA ARG A 211 -0.93 -0.23 -15.97
C ARG A 211 -0.20 -1.48 -16.47
N LYS A 212 1.13 -1.42 -16.59
CA LYS A 212 1.94 -2.59 -16.97
C LYS A 212 1.82 -3.71 -15.94
N LEU A 213 1.85 -3.39 -14.66
CA LEU A 213 1.72 -4.35 -13.58
C LEU A 213 0.33 -5.00 -13.58
N ALA A 214 -0.74 -4.22 -13.74
CA ALA A 214 -2.10 -4.75 -13.86
C ALA A 214 -2.22 -5.77 -15.02
N LYS A 215 -1.68 -5.43 -16.20
CA LYS A 215 -1.63 -6.35 -17.36
C LYS A 215 -0.80 -7.63 -17.12
N LEU A 216 0.14 -7.61 -16.16
CA LEU A 216 0.91 -8.77 -15.74
C LEU A 216 0.21 -9.57 -14.61
N GLY A 217 -1.02 -9.20 -14.26
CA GLY A 217 -1.86 -9.86 -13.26
C GLY A 217 -1.56 -9.45 -11.82
N TYR A 218 -0.94 -8.28 -11.59
CA TYR A 218 -0.82 -7.71 -10.25
C TYR A 218 -2.16 -7.10 -9.85
N GLN A 219 -2.65 -7.48 -8.67
CA GLN A 219 -3.95 -7.07 -8.16
C GLN A 219 -3.86 -5.94 -7.13
N ALA A 220 -2.67 -5.71 -6.55
CA ALA A 220 -2.44 -4.60 -5.63
C ALA A 220 -1.16 -3.84 -5.98
N ALA A 221 -1.22 -2.51 -5.94
CA ALA A 221 -0.08 -1.61 -6.11
C ALA A 221 0.05 -0.70 -4.88
N ILE A 222 1.17 -0.82 -4.18
CA ILE A 222 1.49 -0.01 -3.01
C ILE A 222 2.39 1.14 -3.45
N TYR A 223 1.92 2.38 -3.37
CA TYR A 223 2.70 3.58 -3.71
C TYR A 223 3.23 4.26 -2.45
N ASP A 224 4.50 4.04 -2.14
CA ASP A 224 5.18 4.48 -0.92
C ASP A 224 6.30 5.48 -1.27
N THR A 225 6.11 6.77 -1.14
CA THR A 225 5.08 7.60 -0.52
C THR A 225 4.51 8.56 -1.57
N LEU A 226 3.23 8.90 -1.48
CA LEU A 226 2.67 9.96 -2.30
C LEU A 226 3.22 11.30 -1.83
N LYS A 227 4.14 11.87 -2.60
CA LYS A 227 4.78 13.17 -2.39
C LYS A 227 4.41 14.09 -3.53
N VAL A 228 4.26 15.35 -3.20
CA VAL A 228 4.02 16.41 -4.15
C VAL A 228 5.28 17.25 -4.22
N GLU A 229 5.70 17.62 -5.41
CA GLU A 229 6.78 18.59 -5.63
C GLU A 229 6.25 20.00 -5.38
N ASP A 230 7.05 20.81 -4.69
CA ASP A 230 6.76 22.23 -4.56
C ASP A 230 6.96 22.91 -5.93
N THR A 231 5.88 23.15 -6.64
CA THR A 231 5.88 23.92 -7.87
C THR A 231 5.26 25.29 -7.61
N PHE A 232 5.80 26.31 -8.27
CA PHE A 232 5.38 27.70 -8.09
C PHE A 232 3.93 27.98 -8.53
N ASP A 233 3.34 27.11 -9.37
CA ASP A 233 2.06 27.34 -10.02
C ASP A 233 0.83 26.80 -9.28
N ARG A 234 1.00 25.86 -8.34
CA ARG A 234 -0.12 25.24 -7.62
C ARG A 234 0.25 24.94 -6.19
N SER A 235 -0.70 25.04 -5.28
CA SER A 235 -0.49 24.62 -3.91
C SER A 235 -0.19 23.10 -3.85
N THR A 236 0.71 22.71 -2.97
CA THR A 236 1.07 21.30 -2.68
C THR A 236 -0.17 20.40 -2.54
N TRP A 237 -1.22 20.98 -2.00
CA TRP A 237 -2.49 20.34 -1.77
C TRP A 237 -3.29 20.03 -3.06
N GLU A 238 -3.40 21.00 -3.97
CA GLU A 238 -4.11 20.80 -5.25
C GLU A 238 -3.45 19.73 -6.10
N GLN A 239 -2.12 19.69 -6.09
CA GLN A 239 -1.35 18.67 -6.77
C GLN A 239 -1.62 17.28 -6.19
N LEU A 240 -1.66 17.16 -4.85
CA LEU A 240 -2.01 15.90 -4.17
C LEU A 240 -3.38 15.39 -4.60
N LEU A 241 -4.37 16.27 -4.63
CA LEU A 241 -5.73 15.92 -5.04
C LEU A 241 -5.77 15.45 -6.50
N ILE A 242 -5.07 16.16 -7.40
CA ILE A 242 -4.99 15.79 -8.82
C ILE A 242 -4.32 14.43 -8.98
N GLN A 243 -3.18 14.20 -8.32
CA GLN A 243 -2.48 12.92 -8.37
C GLN A 243 -3.32 11.77 -7.81
N SER A 244 -4.01 12.00 -6.69
CA SER A 244 -4.92 11.02 -6.11
C SER A 244 -6.08 10.66 -7.06
N ARG A 245 -6.71 11.66 -7.69
CA ARG A 245 -7.77 11.42 -8.69
C ARG A 245 -7.27 10.64 -9.90
N GLN A 246 -6.05 10.92 -10.37
CA GLN A 246 -5.44 10.19 -11.49
C GLN A 246 -5.14 8.73 -11.13
N LEU A 247 -4.69 8.47 -9.91
CA LEU A 247 -4.45 7.10 -9.41
C LEU A 247 -5.77 6.36 -9.22
N PHE A 248 -6.80 7.01 -8.70
CA PHE A 248 -8.14 6.44 -8.57
C PHE A 248 -8.71 6.01 -9.92
N GLN A 249 -8.70 6.91 -10.90
CA GLN A 249 -9.18 6.61 -12.26
C GLN A 249 -8.42 5.43 -12.89
N LEU A 250 -7.10 5.37 -12.65
CA LEU A 250 -6.29 4.27 -13.13
C LEU A 250 -6.62 2.95 -12.41
N GLY A 251 -6.73 2.98 -11.08
CA GLY A 251 -7.11 1.82 -10.27
C GLY A 251 -8.44 1.24 -10.74
N SER A 252 -9.44 2.10 -10.91
CA SER A 252 -10.78 1.73 -11.37
C SER A 252 -10.75 1.14 -12.81
N LYS A 253 -10.03 1.78 -13.75
CA LYS A 253 -9.93 1.30 -15.14
C LYS A 253 -9.22 -0.05 -15.26
N GLU A 254 -8.17 -0.27 -14.51
CA GLU A 254 -7.36 -1.49 -14.57
C GLU A 254 -7.79 -2.56 -13.53
N ASN A 255 -8.84 -2.27 -12.75
CA ASN A 255 -9.34 -3.11 -11.65
C ASN A 255 -8.25 -3.58 -10.69
N ILE A 256 -7.37 -2.66 -10.27
CA ILE A 256 -6.26 -2.91 -9.34
C ILE A 256 -6.46 -2.10 -8.06
N ALA A 257 -6.25 -2.73 -6.90
CA ALA A 257 -6.26 -2.02 -5.62
C ALA A 257 -5.03 -1.11 -5.51
N VAL A 258 -5.22 0.17 -5.21
CA VAL A 258 -4.11 1.12 -5.05
C VAL A 258 -4.03 1.58 -3.61
N VAL A 259 -2.94 1.22 -2.93
CA VAL A 259 -2.64 1.69 -1.57
C VAL A 259 -1.60 2.79 -1.65
N THR A 260 -1.90 3.95 -1.07
CA THR A 260 -0.93 5.06 -1.00
C THR A 260 -0.54 5.32 0.44
N THR A 261 0.74 5.61 0.68
CA THR A 261 1.16 6.15 1.97
C THR A 261 1.20 7.66 1.91
N PHE A 262 0.87 8.28 3.04
CA PHE A 262 0.89 9.72 3.18
C PHE A 262 1.54 10.16 4.50
N GLN A 263 2.35 11.22 4.46
CA GLN A 263 2.98 11.78 5.64
C GLN A 263 2.15 12.95 6.16
N LEU A 264 1.75 12.90 7.43
CA LEU A 264 1.02 13.97 8.08
C LEU A 264 1.92 15.17 8.39
N ALA A 265 1.32 16.35 8.41
CA ALA A 265 2.00 17.59 8.73
C ALA A 265 2.52 17.60 10.17
N LEU A 266 3.67 18.23 10.39
CA LEU A 266 4.29 18.35 11.72
C LEU A 266 3.38 19.08 12.72
N SER A 267 2.54 20.00 12.26
CA SER A 267 1.55 20.72 13.09
C SER A 267 0.53 19.80 13.76
N THR A 268 0.40 18.56 13.30
CA THR A 268 -0.54 17.58 13.86
C THR A 268 0.12 16.55 14.81
N LEU A 269 1.41 16.71 15.11
CA LEU A 269 2.16 15.82 16.01
C LEU A 269 1.53 15.65 17.39
N ASN A 270 0.88 16.70 17.90
CA ASN A 270 0.28 16.71 19.22
C ASN A 270 -1.20 16.29 19.21
N LYS A 271 -1.75 15.84 18.07
CA LYS A 271 -3.11 15.33 18.00
C LYS A 271 -3.17 13.88 18.44
N ARG A 272 -4.03 13.59 19.40
CA ARG A 272 -4.30 12.21 19.88
C ARG A 272 -5.13 11.43 18.89
N TRP A 273 -6.18 12.05 18.37
CA TRP A 273 -7.03 11.48 17.32
C TRP A 273 -6.54 11.90 15.94
N LEU A 274 -6.29 10.90 15.08
CA LEU A 274 -5.90 11.15 13.70
C LEU A 274 -7.07 10.89 12.76
N ASP A 275 -7.35 11.85 11.90
CA ASP A 275 -8.39 11.81 10.88
C ASP A 275 -7.98 12.65 9.65
N ALA A 276 -8.89 12.79 8.68
CA ALA A 276 -8.67 13.63 7.50
C ALA A 276 -8.41 15.11 7.83
N GLY A 277 -8.81 15.60 9.02
CA GLY A 277 -8.46 16.94 9.50
C GLY A 277 -6.96 17.10 9.79
N CYS A 278 -6.19 16.02 9.84
CA CYS A 278 -4.73 16.04 9.94
C CYS A 278 -4.04 16.25 8.59
N LEU A 279 -4.79 16.20 7.50
CA LEU A 279 -4.34 16.58 6.17
C LEU A 279 -4.72 18.05 5.93
N SER A 280 -3.82 18.85 5.40
CA SER A 280 -4.18 20.20 4.93
C SER A 280 -5.31 20.08 3.91
N ASN A 281 -6.46 20.74 4.14
CA ASN A 281 -7.67 20.64 3.29
C ASN A 281 -8.22 19.20 3.09
N GLY A 282 -8.13 18.33 4.08
CA GLY A 282 -8.41 16.90 4.03
C GLY A 282 -9.79 16.47 3.52
N LYS A 283 -10.79 17.37 3.54
CA LYS A 283 -12.16 17.04 3.09
C LYS A 283 -12.20 16.57 1.62
N GLN A 284 -11.52 17.27 0.72
CA GLN A 284 -11.53 16.95 -0.72
C GLN A 284 -10.77 15.66 -1.05
N VAL A 285 -9.70 15.35 -0.30
CA VAL A 285 -8.97 14.09 -0.44
C VAL A 285 -9.82 12.92 0.05
N LYS A 286 -10.54 13.13 1.15
CA LYS A 286 -11.46 12.12 1.69
C LYS A 286 -12.46 11.61 0.64
N GLU A 287 -12.85 12.43 -0.33
CA GLU A 287 -13.77 12.05 -1.40
C GLU A 287 -13.18 11.00 -2.36
N VAL A 288 -11.88 11.07 -2.61
CA VAL A 288 -11.19 10.21 -3.59
C VAL A 288 -10.92 8.81 -3.05
N TYR A 289 -10.62 8.69 -1.76
CA TYR A 289 -10.29 7.42 -1.12
C TYR A 289 -11.53 6.69 -0.63
N SER A 290 -11.55 5.39 -0.81
CA SER A 290 -12.59 4.51 -0.26
C SER A 290 -12.34 4.23 1.20
N GLU A 291 -11.07 4.09 1.55
CA GLU A 291 -10.61 3.82 2.90
C GLU A 291 -9.48 4.76 3.30
N MET A 292 -9.52 5.22 4.54
CA MET A 292 -8.46 6.05 5.13
C MET A 292 -8.13 5.53 6.52
N ILE A 293 -6.89 5.08 6.66
CA ILE A 293 -6.35 4.51 7.89
C ILE A 293 -5.16 5.35 8.32
N TYR A 294 -5.15 5.82 9.55
CA TYR A 294 -4.05 6.59 10.11
C TYR A 294 -3.36 5.80 11.21
N LEU A 295 -2.02 5.88 11.25
CA LEU A 295 -1.19 5.16 12.21
C LEU A 295 -0.46 6.12 13.13
N ARG A 296 -0.53 5.85 14.42
CA ARG A 296 0.21 6.54 15.47
C ARG A 296 0.66 5.57 16.56
N GLN A 297 1.86 5.77 17.08
CA GLN A 297 2.27 5.07 18.29
C GLN A 297 1.47 5.57 19.48
N LEU A 298 1.18 4.65 20.42
CA LEU A 298 0.55 4.98 21.69
C LEU A 298 1.49 5.89 22.51
N TRP A 299 0.97 6.90 23.16
CA TRP A 299 1.74 7.79 24.02
C TRP A 299 1.85 7.22 25.43
N ASP A 300 2.86 7.64 26.19
CA ASP A 300 3.14 7.10 27.53
C ASP A 300 1.97 7.26 28.50
N ASP A 301 1.19 8.35 28.36
CA ASP A 301 0.03 8.64 29.19
C ASP A 301 -1.28 7.96 28.72
N GLU A 302 -1.21 7.12 27.67
CA GLU A 302 -2.34 6.35 27.14
C GLU A 302 -2.31 4.86 27.53
N TYR A 303 -1.27 4.42 28.21
CA TYR A 303 -1.21 3.05 28.73
C TYR A 303 -2.23 2.81 29.84
N THR A 304 -2.49 1.54 30.13
CA THR A 304 -3.47 1.14 31.17
C THR A 304 -3.13 1.77 32.51
N GLY A 305 -4.11 2.47 33.09
CA GLY A 305 -3.99 3.14 34.38
C GLY A 305 -3.38 4.54 34.33
N GLU A 306 -2.95 5.01 33.17
CA GLU A 306 -2.45 6.37 32.96
C GLU A 306 -3.60 7.37 32.73
N LYS A 307 -3.25 8.67 32.71
CA LYS A 307 -4.21 9.80 32.65
C LYS A 307 -5.21 9.70 31.50
N HIS A 308 -4.77 9.26 30.34
CA HIS A 308 -5.56 9.16 29.10
C HIS A 308 -5.68 7.72 28.60
N ASP A 309 -5.71 6.76 29.54
CA ASP A 309 -5.84 5.32 29.29
C ASP A 309 -6.75 5.00 28.09
N CYS A 310 -6.18 4.36 27.05
CA CYS A 310 -6.84 4.12 25.77
C CYS A 310 -7.95 3.04 25.81
N LYS A 311 -8.25 2.45 26.95
CA LYS A 311 -9.32 1.45 27.13
C LYS A 311 -9.33 0.38 26.04
N ALA A 312 -8.24 -0.39 25.94
CA ALA A 312 -8.12 -1.48 24.98
C ALA A 312 -9.03 -2.65 25.35
N TYR A 313 -9.71 -3.25 24.35
CA TYR A 313 -10.63 -4.37 24.59
C TYR A 313 -10.78 -5.29 23.39
N ARG A 314 -11.18 -6.53 23.63
CA ARG A 314 -11.69 -7.47 22.61
C ARG A 314 -13.20 -7.65 22.80
N LEU A 315 -13.89 -7.96 21.71
CA LEU A 315 -15.27 -8.42 21.79
C LEU A 315 -15.27 -9.94 22.03
N LYS A 316 -16.00 -10.38 23.06
CA LYS A 316 -16.17 -11.82 23.33
C LYS A 316 -16.97 -12.49 22.23
N ARG A 317 -16.65 -13.75 21.95
CA ARG A 317 -17.47 -14.61 21.10
C ARG A 317 -18.38 -15.47 21.97
N ASP A 318 -19.60 -15.72 21.50
CA ASP A 318 -20.51 -16.66 22.13
C ASP A 318 -20.11 -18.12 21.83
N ALA A 319 -20.87 -19.07 22.36
CA ALA A 319 -20.63 -20.50 22.17
C ALA A 319 -20.68 -20.94 20.68
N ASN A 320 -21.32 -20.15 19.81
CA ASN A 320 -21.41 -20.38 18.38
C ASN A 320 -20.34 -19.64 17.58
N GLY A 321 -19.39 -18.97 18.27
CA GLY A 321 -18.32 -18.20 17.65
C GLY A 321 -18.72 -16.80 17.14
N LYS A 322 -19.97 -16.36 17.37
CA LYS A 322 -20.46 -15.04 16.97
C LYS A 322 -19.98 -13.96 17.94
N LEU A 323 -19.55 -12.82 17.42
CA LEU A 323 -19.14 -11.67 18.22
C LEU A 323 -20.31 -11.14 19.04
N THR A 324 -20.09 -10.93 20.34
CA THR A 324 -21.04 -10.32 21.27
C THR A 324 -20.66 -8.86 21.53
N LYS A 325 -21.55 -8.11 22.19
CA LYS A 325 -21.25 -6.74 22.65
C LYS A 325 -20.42 -6.71 23.95
N VAL A 326 -20.09 -7.87 24.53
CA VAL A 326 -19.33 -7.95 25.77
C VAL A 326 -17.87 -7.66 25.53
N LYS A 327 -17.35 -6.63 26.18
CA LYS A 327 -15.96 -6.21 26.10
C LYS A 327 -15.12 -6.94 27.14
N GLU A 328 -14.03 -7.53 26.69
CA GLU A 328 -12.96 -8.07 27.53
C GLU A 328 -11.79 -7.10 27.49
N MET A 329 -11.51 -6.45 28.62
CA MET A 329 -10.48 -5.43 28.71
C MET A 329 -9.09 -6.05 28.60
N ILE A 330 -8.19 -5.34 27.90
CA ILE A 330 -6.79 -5.72 27.70
C ILE A 330 -5.92 -4.77 28.52
N THR A 331 -5.08 -5.33 29.39
CA THR A 331 -4.06 -4.57 30.11
C THR A 331 -2.83 -4.40 29.24
N LEU A 332 -2.39 -3.17 29.05
CA LEU A 332 -1.22 -2.85 28.24
C LEU A 332 0.05 -2.80 29.09
N ASP A 333 1.06 -3.52 28.64
CA ASP A 333 2.37 -3.58 29.26
C ASP A 333 3.23 -2.38 28.81
N LYS A 334 3.79 -1.63 29.76
CA LYS A 334 4.64 -0.45 29.48
C LYS A 334 5.98 -0.79 28.81
N ASP A 335 6.43 -2.02 28.90
CA ASP A 335 7.68 -2.47 28.25
C ASP A 335 7.48 -2.80 26.77
N LYS A 336 6.23 -2.82 26.29
CA LYS A 336 5.86 -3.08 24.93
C LYS A 336 5.47 -1.81 24.19
N LYS A 337 5.58 -1.86 22.87
CA LYS A 337 5.14 -0.77 21.98
C LYS A 337 3.83 -1.12 21.33
N TYR A 338 2.93 -0.16 21.32
CA TYR A 338 1.63 -0.30 20.68
C TYR A 338 1.40 0.81 19.66
N LEU A 339 0.65 0.48 18.62
CA LEU A 339 0.18 1.42 17.60
C LEU A 339 -1.33 1.35 17.48
N VAL A 340 -1.91 2.49 17.24
CA VAL A 340 -3.33 2.64 16.94
C VAL A 340 -3.50 2.88 15.46
N ALA A 341 -4.35 2.07 14.82
CA ALA A 341 -4.87 2.32 13.50
C ALA A 341 -6.24 2.98 13.62
N PHE A 342 -6.35 4.22 13.16
CA PHE A 342 -7.58 5.00 13.13
C PHE A 342 -8.23 4.81 11.76
N LEU A 343 -9.35 4.11 11.69
CA LEU A 343 -10.16 3.98 10.48
C LEU A 343 -11.10 5.19 10.40
N ASP A 344 -10.66 6.25 9.72
CA ASP A 344 -11.43 7.50 9.58
C ASP A 344 -12.51 7.41 8.50
N LYS A 345 -12.30 6.57 7.50
CA LYS A 345 -13.26 6.34 6.42
C LYS A 345 -13.22 4.89 5.97
N THR A 346 -14.39 4.32 5.80
CA THR A 346 -14.67 3.13 4.99
C THR A 346 -15.98 3.35 4.22
N ARG A 347 -16.18 2.64 3.13
CA ARG A 347 -17.47 2.64 2.40
C ARG A 347 -18.41 1.53 2.86
N ASN A 348 -17.91 0.57 3.63
CA ASN A 348 -18.58 -0.70 3.87
C ASN A 348 -19.19 -0.84 5.27
N ASP A 349 -18.73 -0.07 6.27
CA ASP A 349 -19.19 -0.19 7.66
C ASP A 349 -19.04 1.14 8.43
N GLU A 350 -19.12 1.12 9.74
CA GLU A 350 -19.01 2.28 10.62
C GLU A 350 -17.62 2.92 10.53
N ASP A 351 -17.57 4.19 10.18
CA ASP A 351 -16.39 5.06 10.25
C ASP A 351 -15.91 5.25 11.70
N LYS A 352 -14.70 5.77 11.86
CA LYS A 352 -14.11 6.22 13.14
C LYS A 352 -13.86 5.10 14.16
N GLN A 353 -13.60 3.90 13.68
CA GLN A 353 -13.13 2.81 14.52
C GLN A 353 -11.63 2.91 14.78
N THR A 354 -11.19 2.36 15.91
CA THR A 354 -9.76 2.31 16.26
C THR A 354 -9.36 0.89 16.61
N VAL A 355 -8.30 0.43 15.97
CA VAL A 355 -7.74 -0.92 16.17
C VAL A 355 -6.34 -0.79 16.77
N LEU A 356 -6.08 -1.57 17.81
CA LEU A 356 -4.82 -1.57 18.53
C LEU A 356 -3.95 -2.74 18.12
N TYR A 357 -2.68 -2.43 17.81
CA TYR A 357 -1.64 -3.40 17.48
C TYR A 357 -0.50 -3.35 18.48
N GLU A 358 0.03 -4.51 18.89
CA GLU A 358 1.35 -4.62 19.48
C GLU A 358 2.38 -4.69 18.35
N TRP A 359 3.45 -3.91 18.44
CA TRP A 359 4.50 -3.87 17.45
C TRP A 359 5.89 -4.14 18.04
N ASN A 360 6.49 -5.23 17.62
CA ASN A 360 7.88 -5.52 17.92
C ASN A 360 8.79 -5.09 16.76
N GLY A 361 9.29 -3.86 16.82
CA GLY A 361 10.12 -3.28 15.74
C GLY A 361 11.45 -4.00 15.51
N ARG A 362 11.95 -4.81 16.47
CA ARG A 362 13.18 -5.60 16.29
C ARG A 362 13.02 -6.68 15.23
N PHE A 363 11.82 -7.26 15.17
CA PHE A 363 11.44 -8.36 14.29
C PHE A 363 10.36 -7.98 13.28
N ASN A 364 9.97 -6.72 13.25
CA ASN A 364 8.84 -6.23 12.44
C ASN A 364 7.53 -7.01 12.67
N LYS A 365 7.36 -7.61 13.83
CA LYS A 365 6.17 -8.39 14.13
C LYS A 365 5.04 -7.48 14.59
N TRP A 366 3.89 -7.66 13.97
CA TRP A 366 2.63 -7.00 14.28
C TRP A 366 1.63 -8.01 14.82
N THR A 367 0.95 -7.66 15.87
CA THR A 367 -0.10 -8.50 16.48
C THR A 367 -1.32 -7.62 16.75
N GLU A 368 -2.42 -7.92 16.09
CA GLU A 368 -3.70 -7.26 16.35
C GLU A 368 -4.21 -7.67 17.74
N LEU A 369 -4.47 -6.70 18.58
CA LEU A 369 -4.91 -6.96 19.95
C LEU A 369 -6.42 -6.85 20.10
N GLY A 370 -7.03 -5.87 19.46
CA GLY A 370 -8.44 -5.59 19.62
C GLY A 370 -8.78 -4.16 19.26
N TYR A 371 -9.91 -3.69 19.77
CA TYR A 371 -10.32 -2.30 19.67
C TYR A 371 -9.74 -1.48 20.82
N CYS A 372 -9.70 -0.16 20.64
CA CYS A 372 -9.38 0.74 21.74
C CYS A 372 -10.23 2.02 21.66
N THR A 373 -10.30 2.77 22.75
CA THR A 373 -10.96 4.08 22.78
C THR A 373 -9.91 5.13 23.11
N ILE A 374 -9.57 5.96 22.12
CA ILE A 374 -8.60 7.04 22.29
C ILE A 374 -9.31 8.30 22.77
N TYR A 375 -8.74 8.96 23.77
CA TYR A 375 -9.21 10.27 24.22
C TYR A 375 -9.15 11.28 23.10
N ASN A 376 -10.25 11.97 22.83
CA ASN A 376 -10.36 12.97 21.78
C ASN A 376 -10.62 14.33 22.40
N ASP A 377 -9.62 15.22 22.35
CA ASP A 377 -9.71 16.57 22.89
C ASP A 377 -10.75 17.46 22.17
N HIS A 378 -11.27 17.00 21.02
CA HIS A 378 -12.24 17.74 20.19
C HIS A 378 -13.68 17.18 20.29
N ALA A 379 -13.92 16.22 21.15
CA ALA A 379 -15.26 15.63 21.36
C ALA A 379 -16.04 16.29 22.52
N ALA A 380 -15.62 17.47 22.95
CA ALA A 380 -16.31 18.28 23.96
C ALA A 380 -17.08 19.43 23.32
#